data_153521a47818490eece96107430ec88f
#
_entry.id   153521a47818490eece96107430ec88f
#
_cell.length_a   1.000
_cell.length_b   1.000
_cell.length_c   1.000
_cell.angle_alpha   90.00
_cell.angle_beta   90.00
_cell.angle_gamma   90.00
#
_symmetry.space_group_name_H-M   'P 1'
#
loop_
_entity.id
_entity.type
_entity.pdbx_description
1 polymer ?
#
loop_
_entity_poly.entity_id
_entity_poly.type
_entity_poly.pdbx_seq_one_letter_code
_entity_poly.pdbx_strand_id
1 'polypeptide(L)'
;MKHMFLPFILFFCSSNLMASDFFDAFKADKINSTLYVIHGPRETPNPKNRGFMNNPAFIVAEKSVVIVDPGSSHETGTMVLREIAKITSKPVSHIFNTHIHGDHWLANDIIQQSYPNVKIIADPRMIKKARAGAAQSWTDNLISMTEGATKGTKIAYPNESVSDGKQLKAAGLTFNIHSVGIAHSDSDIMIEYVEGSTLFTGDNVGYLRILRMSDGSFRDVIKALDRAISLQKKHYVPGHGPTDNVKIAELQREYFHTLYSLVVKYNEEGLEDFEMKSKIEAALVKFKNWAGFDEQLGKNISIAKLEAEKAEFE
;
A
#
# COMPACT_ATOMS: atom_id res chain seq x y z
N MET A 1 38.44 10.54 -70.55
CA MET A 1 37.23 10.05 -69.89
C MET A 1 37.60 9.86 -68.40
N LYS A 2 37.14 10.76 -67.51
CA LYS A 2 37.36 10.69 -66.05
C LYS A 2 36.10 10.13 -65.44
N HIS A 3 36.16 8.92 -64.87
CA HIS A 3 35.07 8.34 -64.09
C HIS A 3 35.04 8.92 -62.70
N MET A 4 34.00 9.65 -62.38
CA MET A 4 33.73 10.22 -61.06
C MET A 4 32.93 9.16 -60.24
N PHE A 5 33.59 8.58 -59.22
CA PHE A 5 32.93 7.68 -58.25
C PHE A 5 32.24 8.57 -57.19
N LEU A 6 30.91 8.43 -57.10
CA LEU A 6 30.11 9.04 -56.06
C LEU A 6 30.02 8.04 -54.90
N PRO A 7 30.40 8.39 -53.64
CA PRO A 7 30.19 7.46 -52.53
C PRO A 7 28.75 7.47 -52.10
N PHE A 8 28.14 6.32 -52.06
CA PHE A 8 26.81 6.10 -51.52
C PHE A 8 26.89 6.07 -49.96
N ILE A 9 26.49 7.15 -49.30
CA ILE A 9 26.43 7.20 -47.84
C ILE A 9 25.12 6.54 -47.43
N LEU A 10 25.23 5.30 -46.92
CA LEU A 10 24.13 4.61 -46.22
C LEU A 10 23.91 5.28 -44.83
N PHE A 11 22.85 6.04 -44.74
CA PHE A 11 22.34 6.50 -43.43
C PHE A 11 21.70 5.29 -42.71
N PHE A 12 22.45 4.70 -41.77
CA PHE A 12 21.88 3.79 -40.77
C PHE A 12 21.03 4.61 -39.81
N CYS A 13 19.71 4.64 -40.04
CA CYS A 13 18.76 5.14 -39.07
C CYS A 13 18.66 4.05 -37.98
N SER A 14 19.52 4.14 -36.96
CA SER A 14 19.37 3.34 -35.75
C SER A 14 18.11 3.85 -35.02
N SER A 15 17.00 3.19 -35.25
CA SER A 15 15.84 3.29 -34.37
C SER A 15 16.27 2.77 -33.00
N ASN A 16 16.63 3.66 -32.10
CA ASN A 16 16.68 3.34 -30.68
C ASN A 16 15.26 2.92 -30.25
N LEU A 17 14.99 1.62 -30.26
CA LEU A 17 13.90 1.08 -29.48
C LEU A 17 14.25 1.41 -28.02
N MET A 18 13.70 2.50 -27.51
CA MET A 18 13.71 2.79 -26.08
C MET A 18 12.98 1.61 -25.42
N ALA A 19 13.70 0.83 -24.62
CA ALA A 19 13.08 -0.16 -23.77
C ALA A 19 12.00 0.57 -22.97
N SER A 20 10.74 0.08 -22.98
CA SER A 20 9.65 0.69 -22.21
C SER A 20 10.05 0.68 -20.73
N ASP A 21 9.88 1.83 -20.06
CA ASP A 21 10.14 1.91 -18.61
C ASP A 21 9.21 0.92 -17.89
N PHE A 22 9.71 0.29 -16.82
CA PHE A 22 8.93 -0.58 -15.93
C PHE A 22 7.55 0.03 -15.59
N PHE A 23 7.54 1.31 -15.25
CA PHE A 23 6.32 2.03 -14.89
C PHE A 23 5.33 2.24 -16.04
N ASP A 24 5.73 2.03 -17.30
CA ASP A 24 4.81 2.15 -18.45
C ASP A 24 3.78 1.03 -18.53
N ALA A 25 4.03 -0.09 -17.85
CA ALA A 25 3.09 -1.20 -17.76
C ALA A 25 1.87 -0.89 -16.87
N PHE A 26 2.01 0.05 -15.92
CA PHE A 26 0.97 0.33 -14.93
C PHE A 26 0.09 1.49 -15.37
N LYS A 27 -1.22 1.26 -15.35
CA LYS A 27 -2.26 2.20 -15.75
C LYS A 27 -3.26 2.36 -14.62
N ALA A 28 -3.94 3.49 -14.62
CA ALA A 28 -5.02 3.74 -13.68
C ALA A 28 -6.31 3.04 -14.14
N ASP A 29 -6.74 2.06 -13.38
CA ASP A 29 -8.02 1.37 -13.57
C ASP A 29 -9.16 2.22 -13.02
N LYS A 30 -10.18 2.45 -13.84
CA LYS A 30 -11.37 3.21 -13.42
C LYS A 30 -12.30 2.33 -12.59
N ILE A 31 -12.44 2.62 -11.30
CA ILE A 31 -13.30 1.88 -10.38
C ILE A 31 -14.75 2.37 -10.40
N ASN A 32 -14.93 3.70 -10.44
CA ASN A 32 -16.24 4.32 -10.58
C ASN A 32 -16.12 5.64 -11.37
N SER A 33 -17.14 6.52 -11.31
CA SER A 33 -17.15 7.78 -12.08
C SER A 33 -16.00 8.72 -11.76
N THR A 34 -15.45 8.66 -10.55
CA THR A 34 -14.45 9.60 -10.03
C THR A 34 -13.18 8.93 -9.51
N LEU A 35 -13.24 7.65 -9.11
CA LEU A 35 -12.15 6.91 -8.48
C LEU A 35 -11.37 6.09 -9.50
N TYR A 36 -10.05 6.17 -9.40
CA TYR A 36 -9.07 5.41 -10.17
C TYR A 36 -8.05 4.78 -9.21
N VAL A 37 -7.58 3.57 -9.52
CA VAL A 37 -6.57 2.83 -8.75
C VAL A 37 -5.49 2.32 -9.70
N ILE A 38 -4.22 2.46 -9.30
CA ILE A 38 -3.10 1.85 -10.01
C ILE A 38 -2.68 0.64 -9.19
N HIS A 39 -2.95 -0.57 -9.69
CA HIS A 39 -2.62 -1.79 -8.97
C HIS A 39 -1.16 -2.14 -9.14
N GLY A 40 -0.40 -2.13 -8.05
CA GLY A 40 1.00 -2.53 -8.03
C GLY A 40 1.21 -4.05 -8.04
N PRO A 41 2.44 -4.51 -8.32
CA PRO A 41 2.78 -5.92 -8.21
C PRO A 41 2.69 -6.40 -6.75
N ARG A 42 2.39 -7.68 -6.55
CA ARG A 42 2.21 -8.28 -5.21
C ARG A 42 3.52 -8.77 -4.58
N GLU A 43 4.63 -8.50 -5.21
CA GLU A 43 5.97 -8.86 -4.73
C GLU A 43 6.44 -7.90 -3.64
N THR A 44 7.42 -8.35 -2.85
CA THR A 44 8.17 -7.47 -1.96
C THR A 44 9.07 -6.51 -2.76
N PRO A 45 9.52 -5.36 -2.18
CA PRO A 45 10.42 -4.44 -2.86
C PRO A 45 11.67 -5.18 -3.36
N ASN A 46 12.05 -4.94 -4.60
CA ASN A 46 13.21 -5.52 -5.23
C ASN A 46 13.71 -4.63 -6.40
N PRO A 47 14.89 -4.91 -6.98
CA PRO A 47 15.42 -4.09 -8.07
C PRO A 47 14.54 -4.04 -9.32
N LYS A 48 13.76 -5.10 -9.60
CA LYS A 48 12.90 -5.17 -10.80
C LYS A 48 11.68 -4.30 -10.67
N ASN A 49 10.97 -4.37 -9.50
CA ASN A 49 9.81 -3.54 -9.26
C ASN A 49 10.15 -2.13 -8.75
N ARG A 50 11.44 -1.83 -8.55
CA ARG A 50 11.95 -0.51 -8.14
C ARG A 50 11.23 0.03 -6.89
N GLY A 51 10.82 -0.89 -6.00
CA GLY A 51 10.08 -0.61 -4.77
C GLY A 51 8.58 -0.34 -4.95
N PHE A 52 8.05 -0.30 -6.18
CA PHE A 52 6.62 -0.16 -6.41
C PHE A 52 5.89 -1.47 -6.13
N MET A 53 4.90 -1.42 -5.25
CA MET A 53 4.16 -2.61 -4.83
C MET A 53 2.77 -2.32 -4.24
N ASN A 54 2.49 -1.10 -3.78
CA ASN A 54 1.19 -0.71 -3.23
C ASN A 54 0.17 -0.35 -4.33
N ASN A 55 -1.03 0.05 -3.91
CA ASN A 55 -2.10 0.50 -4.78
C ASN A 55 -2.34 2.03 -4.65
N PRO A 56 -1.57 2.88 -5.32
CA PRO A 56 -1.90 4.29 -5.37
C PRO A 56 -3.29 4.50 -5.95
N ALA A 57 -4.10 5.29 -5.26
CA ALA A 57 -5.43 5.62 -5.74
C ALA A 57 -5.62 7.14 -5.84
N PHE A 58 -6.49 7.59 -6.76
CA PHE A 58 -6.84 8.99 -6.83
C PHE A 58 -8.30 9.22 -7.21
N ILE A 59 -8.86 10.28 -6.67
CA ILE A 59 -10.24 10.69 -6.86
C ILE A 59 -10.26 12.04 -7.57
N VAL A 60 -10.88 12.08 -8.74
CA VAL A 60 -11.06 13.32 -9.52
C VAL A 60 -12.32 14.02 -9.05
N ALA A 61 -12.16 15.02 -8.19
CA ALA A 61 -13.23 15.86 -7.70
C ALA A 61 -13.57 17.00 -8.70
N GLU A 62 -14.50 17.88 -8.34
CA GLU A 62 -14.94 18.97 -9.23
C GLU A 62 -13.78 19.91 -9.63
N LYS A 63 -12.95 20.33 -8.67
CA LYS A 63 -11.90 21.35 -8.89
C LYS A 63 -10.47 20.84 -8.70
N SER A 64 -10.29 19.68 -8.10
CA SER A 64 -8.96 19.14 -7.78
C SER A 64 -8.97 17.63 -7.65
N VAL A 65 -7.80 17.05 -7.41
CA VAL A 65 -7.58 15.62 -7.21
C VAL A 65 -7.19 15.35 -5.77
N VAL A 66 -7.71 14.27 -5.20
CA VAL A 66 -7.30 13.69 -3.91
C VAL A 66 -6.56 12.39 -4.19
N ILE A 67 -5.39 12.19 -3.60
CA ILE A 67 -4.62 10.95 -3.70
C ILE A 67 -4.69 10.18 -2.38
N VAL A 68 -4.71 8.85 -2.45
CA VAL A 68 -4.52 7.95 -1.29
C VAL A 68 -3.29 7.08 -1.57
N ASP A 69 -2.33 7.08 -0.65
CA ASP A 69 -1.09 6.29 -0.68
C ASP A 69 -0.33 6.38 -2.01
N PRO A 70 0.34 7.49 -2.31
CA PRO A 70 0.95 7.76 -3.62
C PRO A 70 2.11 6.82 -4.00
N GLY A 71 2.62 6.01 -3.07
CA GLY A 71 3.66 5.01 -3.38
C GLY A 71 4.98 5.21 -2.65
N SER A 72 5.97 4.42 -3.09
CA SER A 72 7.22 4.15 -2.39
C SER A 72 8.36 5.13 -2.67
N SER A 73 8.29 5.90 -3.76
CA SER A 73 9.44 6.65 -4.24
C SER A 73 9.06 7.82 -5.14
N HIS A 74 10.05 8.68 -5.40
CA HIS A 74 9.94 9.75 -6.40
C HIS A 74 9.43 9.22 -7.76
N GLU A 75 9.95 8.09 -8.23
CA GLU A 75 9.56 7.50 -9.51
C GLU A 75 8.13 6.97 -9.50
N THR A 76 7.71 6.30 -8.41
CA THR A 76 6.33 5.85 -8.25
C THR A 76 5.37 7.03 -8.27
N GLY A 77 5.67 8.12 -7.53
CA GLY A 77 4.87 9.33 -7.55
C GLY A 77 4.83 10.02 -8.92
N THR A 78 5.93 9.99 -9.67
CA THR A 78 5.99 10.49 -11.05
C THR A 78 5.04 9.68 -11.95
N MET A 79 5.01 8.36 -11.80
CA MET A 79 4.04 7.50 -12.50
C MET A 79 2.59 7.88 -12.13
N VAL A 80 2.29 8.07 -10.85
CA VAL A 80 0.95 8.48 -10.39
C VAL A 80 0.54 9.81 -11.03
N LEU A 81 1.41 10.82 -11.02
CA LEU A 81 1.14 12.12 -11.66
C LEU A 81 0.92 11.99 -13.16
N ARG A 82 1.68 11.14 -13.82
CA ARG A 82 1.52 10.84 -15.26
C ARG A 82 0.15 10.23 -15.55
N GLU A 83 -0.31 9.27 -14.74
CA GLU A 83 -1.62 8.65 -14.90
C GLU A 83 -2.76 9.64 -14.61
N ILE A 84 -2.62 10.50 -13.61
CA ILE A 84 -3.56 11.61 -13.35
C ILE A 84 -3.65 12.54 -14.56
N ALA A 85 -2.52 12.96 -15.12
CA ALA A 85 -2.46 13.90 -16.25
C ALA A 85 -3.14 13.37 -17.53
N LYS A 86 -3.21 12.04 -17.72
CA LYS A 86 -3.95 11.42 -18.82
C LYS A 86 -5.48 11.57 -18.68
N ILE A 87 -5.96 11.77 -17.45
CA ILE A 87 -7.40 11.79 -17.12
C ILE A 87 -7.90 13.20 -16.88
N THR A 88 -7.08 14.05 -16.25
CA THR A 88 -7.49 15.42 -15.89
C THR A 88 -6.28 16.36 -15.77
N SER A 89 -6.49 17.64 -16.07
CA SER A 89 -5.54 18.72 -15.81
C SER A 89 -5.73 19.40 -14.45
N LYS A 90 -6.65 18.91 -13.60
CA LYS A 90 -6.92 19.49 -12.29
C LYS A 90 -5.73 19.29 -11.35
N PRO A 91 -5.42 20.28 -10.47
CA PRO A 91 -4.31 20.17 -9.55
C PRO A 91 -4.59 19.14 -8.44
N VAL A 92 -3.55 18.51 -7.90
CA VAL A 92 -3.64 17.72 -6.66
C VAL A 92 -3.72 18.67 -5.47
N SER A 93 -4.71 18.48 -4.61
CA SER A 93 -4.94 19.34 -3.43
C SER A 93 -4.77 18.61 -2.10
N HIS A 94 -5.00 17.30 -2.06
CA HIS A 94 -4.93 16.50 -0.83
C HIS A 94 -4.27 15.15 -1.11
N ILE A 95 -3.53 14.66 -0.11
CA ILE A 95 -3.02 13.30 -0.03
C ILE A 95 -3.47 12.72 1.31
N PHE A 96 -3.94 11.50 1.32
CA PHE A 96 -4.09 10.70 2.53
C PHE A 96 -3.03 9.61 2.56
N ASN A 97 -2.39 9.43 3.72
CA ASN A 97 -1.50 8.31 3.97
C ASN A 97 -2.13 7.39 5.03
N THR A 98 -2.28 6.11 4.71
CA THR A 98 -2.97 5.15 5.56
C THR A 98 -2.15 4.73 6.77
N HIS A 99 -0.82 4.57 6.63
CA HIS A 99 0.08 4.12 7.69
C HIS A 99 1.55 4.43 7.42
N ILE A 100 2.42 4.01 8.33
CA ILE A 100 3.84 4.40 8.37
C ILE A 100 4.74 3.71 7.34
N HIS A 101 4.33 2.60 6.70
CA HIS A 101 5.21 1.85 5.79
C HIS A 101 5.54 2.66 4.53
N GLY A 102 6.83 2.68 4.19
CA GLY A 102 7.37 3.61 3.20
C GLY A 102 6.84 3.44 1.79
N ASP A 103 6.39 2.24 1.43
CA ASP A 103 5.79 1.96 0.12
C ASP A 103 4.43 2.64 -0.10
N HIS A 104 3.82 3.20 0.94
CA HIS A 104 2.54 3.92 0.86
C HIS A 104 2.70 5.44 0.74
N TRP A 105 3.77 6.05 1.24
CA TRP A 105 3.80 7.50 1.39
C TRP A 105 5.09 8.23 0.98
N LEU A 106 6.20 7.53 0.74
CA LEU A 106 7.45 8.22 0.38
C LEU A 106 7.36 8.95 -0.97
N ALA A 107 6.42 8.58 -1.84
CA ALA A 107 6.09 9.33 -3.04
C ALA A 107 5.41 10.68 -2.78
N ASN A 108 5.06 11.03 -1.53
CA ASN A 108 4.65 12.40 -1.16
C ASN A 108 5.65 13.44 -1.65
N ASP A 109 6.95 13.08 -1.73
CA ASP A 109 8.06 13.91 -2.20
C ASP A 109 7.74 14.64 -3.51
N ILE A 110 7.57 13.90 -4.59
CA ILE A 110 7.35 14.48 -5.93
C ILE A 110 5.98 15.15 -6.05
N ILE A 111 4.97 14.64 -5.31
CA ILE A 111 3.65 15.28 -5.32
C ILE A 111 3.74 16.67 -4.68
N GLN A 112 4.42 16.79 -3.53
CA GLN A 112 4.60 18.08 -2.85
C GLN A 112 5.50 19.03 -3.67
N GLN A 113 6.51 18.51 -4.36
CA GLN A 113 7.32 19.34 -5.27
C GLN A 113 6.46 19.92 -6.42
N SER A 114 5.56 19.13 -6.98
CA SER A 114 4.67 19.53 -8.07
C SER A 114 3.52 20.44 -7.61
N TYR A 115 3.06 20.24 -6.36
CA TYR A 115 1.95 20.97 -5.74
C TYR A 115 2.33 21.41 -4.32
N PRO A 116 3.10 22.52 -4.15
CA PRO A 116 3.68 22.91 -2.85
C PRO A 116 2.65 23.16 -1.73
N ASN A 117 1.41 23.48 -2.08
CA ASN A 117 0.32 23.73 -1.14
C ASN A 117 -0.54 22.48 -0.86
N VAL A 118 -0.11 21.29 -1.31
CA VAL A 118 -0.84 20.04 -1.07
C VAL A 118 -0.94 19.76 0.43
N LYS A 119 -2.14 19.39 0.87
CA LYS A 119 -2.39 18.95 2.24
C LYS A 119 -2.13 17.45 2.32
N ILE A 120 -1.19 17.05 3.16
CA ILE A 120 -0.82 15.65 3.36
C ILE A 120 -1.35 15.23 4.74
N ILE A 121 -2.34 14.35 4.75
CA ILE A 121 -3.15 14.00 5.92
C ILE A 121 -2.80 12.58 6.37
N ALA A 122 -2.51 12.40 7.66
CA ALA A 122 -2.22 11.10 8.25
C ALA A 122 -2.63 11.03 9.72
N ASP A 123 -2.57 9.84 10.31
CA ASP A 123 -2.73 9.68 11.76
C ASP A 123 -1.61 10.42 12.53
N PRO A 124 -1.88 11.10 13.65
CA PRO A 124 -0.85 11.81 14.43
C PRO A 124 0.25 10.88 14.95
N ARG A 125 -0.04 9.57 15.20
CA ARG A 125 0.98 8.57 15.58
C ARG A 125 1.94 8.32 14.43
N MET A 126 1.43 8.19 13.19
CA MET A 126 2.26 8.08 11.99
C MET A 126 3.19 9.29 11.85
N ILE A 127 2.65 10.51 11.97
CA ILE A 127 3.43 11.76 11.86
C ILE A 127 4.55 11.79 12.91
N LYS A 128 4.22 11.48 14.16
CA LYS A 128 5.19 11.43 15.26
C LYS A 128 6.29 10.40 14.99
N LYS A 129 5.93 9.19 14.59
CA LYS A 129 6.86 8.08 14.32
C LYS A 129 7.75 8.40 13.12
N ALA A 130 7.19 8.93 12.04
CA ALA A 130 7.95 9.35 10.87
C ALA A 130 9.05 10.37 11.24
N ARG A 131 8.69 11.40 12.02
CA ARG A 131 9.63 12.45 12.50
C ARG A 131 10.65 11.93 13.52
N ALA A 132 10.33 10.84 14.22
CA ALA A 132 11.24 10.20 15.19
C ALA A 132 12.27 9.26 14.55
N GLY A 133 12.36 9.23 13.21
CA GLY A 133 13.37 8.46 12.49
C GLY A 133 12.83 7.36 11.57
N ALA A 134 11.56 6.93 11.72
CA ALA A 134 11.00 5.87 10.89
C ALA A 134 11.00 6.23 9.39
N ALA A 135 10.82 7.51 9.05
CA ALA A 135 10.90 7.97 7.67
C ALA A 135 12.27 7.67 7.04
N GLN A 136 13.34 7.98 7.74
CA GLN A 136 14.70 7.71 7.25
C GLN A 136 14.95 6.21 7.16
N SER A 137 14.56 5.45 8.19
CA SER A 137 14.70 3.97 8.18
C SER A 137 13.98 3.34 6.99
N TRP A 138 12.75 3.77 6.66
CA TRP A 138 12.03 3.28 5.50
C TRP A 138 12.70 3.67 4.18
N THR A 139 13.22 4.89 4.08
CA THR A 139 13.97 5.35 2.90
C THR A 139 15.21 4.48 2.69
N ASP A 140 16.00 4.25 3.74
CA ASP A 140 17.23 3.45 3.68
C ASP A 140 16.93 1.97 3.35
N ASN A 141 15.88 1.41 3.95
CA ASN A 141 15.42 0.05 3.66
C ASN A 141 15.02 -0.13 2.20
N LEU A 142 14.23 0.79 1.65
CA LEU A 142 13.84 0.72 0.23
C LEU A 142 15.02 0.90 -0.70
N ILE A 143 15.96 1.80 -0.40
CA ILE A 143 17.21 1.94 -1.16
C ILE A 143 17.98 0.61 -1.15
N SER A 144 18.09 -0.04 0.02
CA SER A 144 18.79 -1.33 0.16
C SER A 144 18.08 -2.45 -0.60
N MET A 145 16.78 -2.62 -0.41
CA MET A 145 15.99 -3.70 -1.03
C MET A 145 15.92 -3.57 -2.56
N THR A 146 16.03 -2.35 -3.09
CA THR A 146 15.95 -2.06 -4.53
C THR A 146 17.32 -1.86 -5.18
N GLU A 147 18.42 -2.16 -4.47
CA GLU A 147 19.79 -1.93 -4.95
C GLU A 147 20.02 -0.49 -5.43
N GLY A 148 19.36 0.45 -4.77
CA GLY A 148 19.49 1.87 -5.04
C GLY A 148 18.51 2.46 -6.04
N ALA A 149 17.53 1.69 -6.56
CA ALA A 149 16.55 2.22 -7.53
C ALA A 149 15.69 3.36 -6.95
N THR A 150 15.48 3.40 -5.63
CA THR A 150 14.71 4.48 -4.97
C THR A 150 15.57 5.66 -4.49
N LYS A 151 16.88 5.66 -4.80
CA LYS A 151 17.76 6.78 -4.44
C LYS A 151 17.23 8.11 -4.98
N GLY A 152 17.38 9.17 -4.17
CA GLY A 152 16.95 10.52 -4.55
C GLY A 152 15.54 10.87 -4.07
N THR A 153 14.75 9.89 -3.60
CA THR A 153 13.49 10.16 -2.92
C THR A 153 13.76 10.95 -1.63
N LYS A 154 13.09 12.10 -1.48
CA LYS A 154 13.19 12.94 -0.29
C LYS A 154 12.00 12.67 0.64
N ILE A 155 12.12 13.02 1.90
CA ILE A 155 11.05 12.83 2.88
C ILE A 155 10.15 14.07 2.89
N ALA A 156 8.89 13.91 2.44
CA ALA A 156 7.84 14.92 2.56
C ALA A 156 6.83 14.46 3.62
N TYR A 157 6.95 15.02 4.82
CA TYR A 157 6.12 14.64 5.97
C TYR A 157 4.67 15.05 5.81
N PRO A 158 3.70 14.27 6.32
CA PRO A 158 2.34 14.74 6.48
C PRO A 158 2.29 16.02 7.32
N ASN A 159 1.45 16.98 6.89
CA ASN A 159 1.34 18.32 7.46
C ASN A 159 -0.03 18.60 8.11
N GLU A 160 -0.99 17.70 7.96
CA GLU A 160 -2.27 17.71 8.67
C GLU A 160 -2.52 16.36 9.33
N SER A 161 -3.20 16.36 10.49
CA SER A 161 -3.50 15.13 11.23
C SER A 161 -4.99 14.84 11.26
N VAL A 162 -5.32 13.54 11.28
CA VAL A 162 -6.69 13.04 11.42
C VAL A 162 -6.70 11.79 12.29
N SER A 163 -7.78 11.63 13.08
CA SER A 163 -7.92 10.51 14.01
C SER A 163 -9.26 9.78 13.78
N ASP A 164 -9.41 8.62 14.42
CA ASP A 164 -10.64 7.81 14.38
C ASP A 164 -11.91 8.64 14.64
N GLY A 165 -12.97 8.27 13.93
CA GLY A 165 -14.30 8.90 14.02
C GLY A 165 -14.38 10.29 13.39
N LYS A 166 -13.29 10.85 12.89
CA LYS A 166 -13.31 12.16 12.24
C LYS A 166 -13.95 12.07 10.86
N GLN A 167 -14.87 12.98 10.60
CA GLN A 167 -15.33 13.31 9.26
C GLN A 167 -14.66 14.59 8.80
N LEU A 168 -14.18 14.62 7.57
CA LEU A 168 -13.60 15.82 6.96
C LEU A 168 -14.02 15.97 5.50
N LYS A 169 -13.89 17.17 4.98
CA LYS A 169 -14.06 17.47 3.57
C LYS A 169 -12.72 17.77 2.91
N ALA A 170 -12.40 17.03 1.85
CA ALA A 170 -11.25 17.28 1.00
C ALA A 170 -11.71 17.41 -0.45
N ALA A 171 -11.29 18.47 -1.13
CA ALA A 171 -11.70 18.78 -2.51
C ALA A 171 -13.25 18.85 -2.73
N GLY A 172 -14.01 19.16 -1.67
CA GLY A 172 -15.47 19.15 -1.68
C GLY A 172 -16.14 17.79 -1.47
N LEU A 173 -15.35 16.71 -1.37
CA LEU A 173 -15.79 15.34 -1.09
C LEU A 173 -15.73 15.03 0.41
N THR A 174 -16.55 14.08 0.86
CA THR A 174 -16.65 13.67 2.27
C THR A 174 -15.86 12.42 2.53
N PHE A 175 -15.01 12.46 3.58
CA PHE A 175 -14.21 11.33 4.04
C PHE A 175 -14.47 11.07 5.52
N ASN A 176 -14.75 9.81 5.87
CA ASN A 176 -14.79 9.35 7.26
C ASN A 176 -13.53 8.52 7.55
N ILE A 177 -12.96 8.71 8.73
CA ILE A 177 -11.74 8.03 9.15
C ILE A 177 -12.08 6.96 10.17
N HIS A 178 -11.56 5.77 9.95
CA HIS A 178 -11.73 4.60 10.80
C HIS A 178 -10.39 4.06 11.25
N SER A 179 -10.19 3.88 12.54
CA SER A 179 -9.01 3.26 13.14
C SER A 179 -9.41 2.47 14.38
N VAL A 180 -8.67 1.44 14.70
CA VAL A 180 -8.82 0.67 15.94
C VAL A 180 -7.58 0.82 16.83
N GLY A 181 -6.68 1.72 16.47
CA GLY A 181 -5.41 1.88 17.16
C GLY A 181 -4.28 1.16 16.43
N ILE A 182 -3.76 0.10 17.00
CA ILE A 182 -2.81 -0.81 16.35
C ILE A 182 -3.62 -1.77 15.48
N ALA A 183 -3.17 -2.08 14.28
CA ALA A 183 -3.76 -3.11 13.44
C ALA A 183 -2.65 -3.78 12.61
N HIS A 184 -2.47 -3.46 11.31
CA HIS A 184 -1.32 -3.89 10.54
C HIS A 184 -0.01 -3.19 11.01
N SER A 185 -0.13 -1.95 11.44
CA SER A 185 0.91 -1.17 12.10
C SER A 185 0.34 -0.45 13.33
N ASP A 186 1.14 0.35 14.00
CA ASP A 186 0.71 1.14 15.16
C ASP A 186 0.04 2.48 14.79
N SER A 187 -0.21 2.72 13.52
CA SER A 187 -0.67 4.02 13.02
C SER A 187 -1.68 3.93 11.87
N ASP A 188 -2.37 2.80 11.75
CA ASP A 188 -3.30 2.57 10.64
C ASP A 188 -4.56 3.42 10.75
N ILE A 189 -4.95 3.97 9.60
CA ILE A 189 -6.30 4.47 9.34
C ILE A 189 -6.87 3.83 8.09
N MET A 190 -8.15 3.52 8.10
CA MET A 190 -8.94 3.23 6.91
C MET A 190 -9.72 4.49 6.54
N ILE A 191 -9.83 4.75 5.24
CA ILE A 191 -10.39 6.00 4.72
C ILE A 191 -11.63 5.66 3.90
N GLU A 192 -12.80 6.07 4.39
CA GLU A 192 -14.05 5.93 3.67
C GLU A 192 -14.29 7.16 2.79
N TYR A 193 -14.36 6.96 1.48
CA TYR A 193 -14.85 7.94 0.53
C TYR A 193 -16.37 7.76 0.36
N VAL A 194 -17.15 8.67 0.95
CA VAL A 194 -18.61 8.51 1.12
C VAL A 194 -19.35 8.51 -0.21
N GLU A 195 -19.14 9.52 -1.05
CA GLU A 195 -19.84 9.68 -2.32
C GLU A 195 -19.53 8.53 -3.31
N GLY A 196 -18.35 7.91 -3.19
CA GLY A 196 -17.93 6.77 -4.01
C GLY A 196 -18.28 5.42 -3.41
N SER A 197 -18.89 5.37 -2.22
CA SER A 197 -19.13 4.11 -1.47
C SER A 197 -17.87 3.22 -1.43
N THR A 198 -16.72 3.79 -1.12
CA THR A 198 -15.41 3.14 -1.18
C THR A 198 -14.72 3.19 0.17
N LEU A 199 -14.08 2.09 0.56
CA LEU A 199 -13.17 2.01 1.71
C LEU A 199 -11.75 1.71 1.21
N PHE A 200 -10.82 2.63 1.48
CA PHE A 200 -9.38 2.37 1.38
C PHE A 200 -8.93 1.76 2.70
N THR A 201 -8.46 0.54 2.65
CA THR A 201 -8.16 -0.24 3.86
C THR A 201 -6.72 -0.12 4.33
N GLY A 202 -5.84 0.47 3.52
CA GLY A 202 -4.40 0.31 3.71
C GLY A 202 -4.06 -1.18 3.81
N ASP A 203 -3.02 -1.49 4.55
CA ASP A 203 -2.55 -2.87 4.74
C ASP A 203 -3.32 -3.66 5.81
N ASN A 204 -4.48 -3.18 6.27
CA ASN A 204 -5.42 -4.06 6.95
C ASN A 204 -5.95 -5.15 6.00
N VAL A 205 -5.92 -4.91 4.67
CA VAL A 205 -6.22 -5.88 3.62
C VAL A 205 -5.11 -5.94 2.58
N GLY A 206 -4.54 -7.15 2.39
CA GLY A 206 -3.64 -7.49 1.28
C GLY A 206 -4.26 -8.61 0.45
N TYR A 207 -5.12 -8.27 -0.52
CA TYR A 207 -5.84 -9.29 -1.27
C TYR A 207 -4.92 -10.06 -2.23
N LEU A 208 -4.97 -11.39 -2.15
CA LEU A 208 -4.08 -12.33 -2.84
C LEU A 208 -2.58 -12.18 -2.45
N ARG A 209 -2.32 -11.57 -1.28
CA ARG A 209 -1.00 -11.43 -0.69
C ARG A 209 -1.08 -11.60 0.82
N ILE A 210 -0.13 -12.34 1.42
CA ILE A 210 0.02 -12.43 2.86
C ILE A 210 0.85 -11.25 3.37
N LEU A 211 0.28 -10.50 4.29
CA LEU A 211 0.91 -9.33 4.88
C LEU A 211 1.89 -9.70 6.00
N ARG A 212 2.93 -8.91 6.13
CA ARG A 212 3.85 -8.97 7.26
C ARG A 212 3.24 -8.26 8.46
N MET A 213 3.22 -8.93 9.62
CA MET A 213 2.59 -8.42 10.85
C MET A 213 3.60 -7.98 11.93
N SER A 214 4.87 -7.71 11.56
CA SER A 214 5.92 -7.39 12.55
C SER A 214 5.69 -6.12 13.36
N ASP A 215 4.90 -5.19 12.87
CA ASP A 215 4.62 -3.90 13.50
C ASP A 215 3.16 -3.79 13.99
N GLY A 216 2.39 -4.87 13.84
CA GLY A 216 0.95 -4.93 14.11
C GLY A 216 0.54 -5.83 15.25
N SER A 217 -0.79 -6.05 15.34
CA SER A 217 -1.44 -6.94 16.29
C SER A 217 -2.48 -7.79 15.56
N PHE A 218 -2.44 -9.11 15.78
CA PHE A 218 -3.44 -10.03 15.21
C PHE A 218 -4.82 -9.80 15.79
N ARG A 219 -4.93 -9.54 17.09
CA ARG A 219 -6.21 -9.24 17.76
C ARG A 219 -6.86 -7.98 17.19
N ASP A 220 -6.05 -6.96 16.97
CA ASP A 220 -6.58 -5.65 16.59
C ASP A 220 -6.78 -5.51 15.08
N VAL A 221 -5.96 -6.18 14.23
CA VAL A 221 -6.26 -6.24 12.79
C VAL A 221 -7.56 -6.99 12.51
N ILE A 222 -7.90 -8.02 13.31
CA ILE A 222 -9.22 -8.69 13.22
C ILE A 222 -10.34 -7.71 13.56
N LYS A 223 -10.20 -6.88 14.60
CA LYS A 223 -11.18 -5.81 14.93
C LYS A 223 -11.28 -4.76 13.82
N ALA A 224 -10.16 -4.37 13.22
CA ALA A 224 -10.17 -3.45 12.08
C ALA A 224 -10.94 -4.02 10.89
N LEU A 225 -10.77 -5.32 10.63
CA LEU A 225 -11.48 -6.03 9.56
C LEU A 225 -12.97 -6.20 9.88
N ASP A 226 -13.32 -6.50 11.13
CA ASP A 226 -14.73 -6.53 11.57
C ASP A 226 -15.41 -5.17 11.33
N ARG A 227 -14.72 -4.07 11.66
CA ARG A 227 -15.20 -2.72 11.38
C ARG A 227 -15.30 -2.46 9.87
N ALA A 228 -14.30 -2.82 9.09
CA ALA A 228 -14.32 -2.68 7.63
C ALA A 228 -15.52 -3.41 7.01
N ILE A 229 -15.76 -4.66 7.42
CA ILE A 229 -16.87 -5.49 6.96
C ILE A 229 -18.22 -4.85 7.33
N SER A 230 -18.36 -4.33 8.54
CA SER A 230 -19.60 -3.70 9.01
C SER A 230 -20.02 -2.47 8.23
N LEU A 231 -19.07 -1.77 7.57
CA LEU A 231 -19.33 -0.58 6.76
C LEU A 231 -20.06 -0.88 5.44
N GLN A 232 -20.03 -2.13 4.95
CA GLN A 232 -20.76 -2.60 3.75
C GLN A 232 -20.59 -1.67 2.54
N LYS A 233 -19.35 -1.30 2.21
CA LYS A 233 -19.07 -0.44 1.05
C LYS A 233 -19.10 -1.24 -0.24
N LYS A 234 -19.37 -0.56 -1.34
CA LYS A 234 -19.40 -1.15 -2.67
C LYS A 234 -18.01 -1.55 -3.16
N HIS A 235 -17.01 -0.72 -2.84
CA HIS A 235 -15.63 -0.92 -3.26
C HIS A 235 -14.71 -0.93 -2.04
N TYR A 236 -13.80 -1.91 -2.00
CA TYR A 236 -12.70 -2.02 -1.05
C TYR A 236 -11.39 -1.95 -1.86
N VAL A 237 -10.60 -0.92 -1.59
CA VAL A 237 -9.28 -0.74 -2.18
C VAL A 237 -8.25 -1.19 -1.14
N PRO A 238 -7.63 -2.37 -1.33
CA PRO A 238 -6.61 -2.87 -0.40
C PRO A 238 -5.30 -2.12 -0.60
N GLY A 239 -4.41 -2.17 0.38
CA GLY A 239 -3.04 -1.65 0.21
C GLY A 239 -2.27 -2.36 -0.89
N HIS A 240 -2.52 -3.67 -1.04
CA HIS A 240 -1.92 -4.52 -2.07
C HIS A 240 -2.95 -5.49 -2.67
N GLY A 241 -2.82 -5.75 -3.98
CA GLY A 241 -3.67 -6.67 -4.72
C GLY A 241 -4.93 -6.03 -5.30
N PRO A 242 -5.80 -6.77 -5.99
CA PRO A 242 -6.93 -6.22 -6.71
C PRO A 242 -7.99 -5.54 -5.83
N THR A 243 -8.57 -4.46 -6.33
CA THR A 243 -9.79 -3.85 -5.76
C THR A 243 -11.00 -4.77 -6.02
N ASP A 244 -11.84 -4.96 -5.00
CA ASP A 244 -13.08 -5.75 -5.11
C ASP A 244 -14.13 -5.22 -4.10
N ASN A 245 -15.12 -6.03 -3.77
CA ASN A 245 -16.16 -5.76 -2.78
C ASN A 245 -15.73 -6.24 -1.37
N VAL A 246 -16.65 -6.24 -0.42
CA VAL A 246 -16.41 -6.62 0.99
C VAL A 246 -15.76 -8.00 1.19
N LYS A 247 -15.91 -8.91 0.23
CA LYS A 247 -15.32 -10.27 0.31
C LYS A 247 -13.80 -10.28 0.52
N ILE A 248 -13.08 -9.27 0.04
CA ILE A 248 -11.63 -9.24 0.26
C ILE A 248 -11.28 -9.00 1.73
N ALA A 249 -12.06 -8.19 2.45
CA ALA A 249 -11.91 -7.99 3.88
C ALA A 249 -12.35 -9.25 4.66
N GLU A 250 -13.42 -9.93 4.23
CA GLU A 250 -13.88 -11.19 4.81
C GLU A 250 -12.81 -12.30 4.68
N LEU A 251 -12.18 -12.42 3.51
CA LEU A 251 -11.11 -13.39 3.28
C LEU A 251 -9.85 -13.08 4.11
N GLN A 252 -9.47 -11.81 4.20
CA GLN A 252 -8.33 -11.41 5.04
C GLN A 252 -8.61 -11.68 6.52
N ARG A 253 -9.84 -11.39 6.98
CA ARG A 253 -10.28 -11.70 8.34
C ARG A 253 -10.24 -13.21 8.61
N GLU A 254 -10.71 -14.03 7.67
CA GLU A 254 -10.68 -15.49 7.78
C GLU A 254 -9.23 -15.98 7.97
N TYR A 255 -8.28 -15.44 7.18
CA TYR A 255 -6.87 -15.79 7.32
C TYR A 255 -6.33 -15.46 8.72
N PHE A 256 -6.46 -14.22 9.15
CA PHE A 256 -5.92 -13.79 10.44
C PHE A 256 -6.60 -14.46 11.62
N HIS A 257 -7.93 -14.60 11.57
CA HIS A 257 -8.69 -15.26 12.63
C HIS A 257 -8.31 -16.74 12.75
N THR A 258 -8.22 -17.47 11.63
CA THR A 258 -7.82 -18.88 11.62
C THR A 258 -6.40 -19.04 12.17
N LEU A 259 -5.46 -18.25 11.70
CA LEU A 259 -4.07 -18.30 12.17
C LEU A 259 -4.00 -18.05 13.69
N TYR A 260 -4.55 -16.93 14.15
CA TYR A 260 -4.45 -16.52 15.55
C TYR A 260 -5.18 -17.50 16.50
N SER A 261 -6.38 -17.94 16.14
CA SER A 261 -7.13 -18.90 16.97
C SER A 261 -6.41 -20.26 17.12
N LEU A 262 -5.75 -20.72 16.02
CA LEU A 262 -4.98 -21.95 16.09
C LEU A 262 -3.67 -21.76 16.87
N VAL A 263 -3.03 -20.60 16.75
CA VAL A 263 -1.84 -20.29 17.56
C VAL A 263 -2.19 -20.27 19.03
N VAL A 264 -3.25 -19.59 19.45
CA VAL A 264 -3.73 -19.59 20.86
C VAL A 264 -3.96 -21.02 21.33
N LYS A 265 -4.77 -21.80 20.58
CA LYS A 265 -5.04 -23.20 20.93
C LYS A 265 -3.77 -24.03 21.11
N TYR A 266 -2.85 -23.98 20.18
CA TYR A 266 -1.63 -24.78 20.24
C TYR A 266 -0.61 -24.27 21.28
N ASN A 267 -0.64 -22.98 21.60
CA ASN A 267 0.11 -22.44 22.72
C ASN A 267 -0.38 -23.00 24.07
N GLU A 268 -1.72 -23.07 24.27
CA GLU A 268 -2.33 -23.73 25.43
C GLU A 268 -2.00 -25.23 25.51
N GLU A 269 -1.81 -25.90 24.37
CA GLU A 269 -1.34 -27.30 24.29
C GLU A 269 0.18 -27.44 24.50
N GLY A 270 0.93 -26.34 24.67
CA GLY A 270 2.35 -26.32 24.92
C GLY A 270 3.23 -26.54 23.69
N LEU A 271 2.70 -26.35 22.47
CA LEU A 271 3.49 -26.49 21.24
C LEU A 271 4.37 -25.26 21.00
N GLU A 272 5.56 -25.50 20.45
CA GLU A 272 6.40 -24.44 19.92
C GLU A 272 5.96 -24.01 18.51
N ASP A 273 6.34 -22.79 18.10
CA ASP A 273 5.89 -22.19 16.83
C ASP A 273 6.21 -23.05 15.59
N PHE A 274 7.38 -23.71 15.58
CA PHE A 274 7.79 -24.63 14.50
C PHE A 274 6.94 -25.92 14.45
N GLU A 275 6.41 -26.39 15.61
CA GLU A 275 5.49 -27.54 15.70
C GLU A 275 4.07 -27.18 15.23
N MET A 276 3.68 -25.93 15.42
CA MET A 276 2.37 -25.41 14.97
C MET A 276 2.32 -25.27 13.44
N LYS A 277 3.45 -24.96 12.77
CA LYS A 277 3.49 -24.53 11.38
C LYS A 277 2.76 -25.46 10.42
N SER A 278 3.06 -26.76 10.46
CA SER A 278 2.43 -27.73 9.54
C SER A 278 0.92 -27.87 9.74
N LYS A 279 0.46 -27.78 11.00
CA LYS A 279 -0.96 -27.86 11.36
C LYS A 279 -1.73 -26.61 10.88
N ILE A 280 -1.13 -25.43 11.07
CA ILE A 280 -1.72 -24.15 10.64
C ILE A 280 -1.69 -24.02 9.11
N GLU A 281 -0.61 -24.46 8.46
CA GLU A 281 -0.54 -24.51 6.98
C GLU A 281 -1.66 -25.33 6.38
N ALA A 282 -1.94 -26.51 6.96
CA ALA A 282 -3.04 -27.37 6.52
C ALA A 282 -4.41 -26.67 6.63
N ALA A 283 -4.64 -25.94 7.72
CA ALA A 283 -5.88 -25.16 7.92
C ALA A 283 -6.00 -23.96 6.98
N LEU A 284 -4.88 -23.40 6.56
CA LEU A 284 -4.79 -22.23 5.69
C LEU A 284 -4.55 -22.57 4.21
N VAL A 285 -4.75 -23.83 3.81
CA VAL A 285 -4.49 -24.31 2.43
C VAL A 285 -5.15 -23.47 1.36
N LYS A 286 -6.31 -22.90 1.64
CA LYS A 286 -7.06 -21.98 0.77
C LYS A 286 -6.23 -20.75 0.35
N PHE A 287 -5.31 -20.31 1.20
CA PHE A 287 -4.47 -19.14 1.00
C PHE A 287 -3.08 -19.47 0.47
N LYS A 288 -2.77 -20.74 0.23
CA LYS A 288 -1.42 -21.19 -0.16
C LYS A 288 -0.88 -20.52 -1.42
N ASN A 289 -1.76 -20.15 -2.35
CA ASN A 289 -1.38 -19.48 -3.60
C ASN A 289 -1.31 -17.95 -3.48
N TRP A 290 -1.51 -17.40 -2.27
CA TRP A 290 -1.33 -15.96 -2.08
C TRP A 290 0.16 -15.63 -2.02
N ALA A 291 0.55 -14.52 -2.66
CA ALA A 291 1.94 -14.08 -2.69
C ALA A 291 2.49 -13.93 -1.27
N GLY A 292 3.69 -14.44 -1.03
CA GLY A 292 4.34 -14.38 0.28
C GLY A 292 3.86 -15.40 1.30
N PHE A 293 2.95 -16.35 0.97
CA PHE A 293 2.43 -17.32 1.93
C PHE A 293 3.55 -18.10 2.63
N ASP A 294 4.42 -18.76 1.88
CA ASP A 294 5.50 -19.60 2.43
C ASP A 294 6.52 -18.77 3.21
N GLU A 295 6.76 -17.52 2.78
CA GLU A 295 7.70 -16.60 3.41
C GLU A 295 7.19 -16.05 4.76
N GLN A 296 5.89 -15.68 4.80
CA GLN A 296 5.32 -14.96 5.94
C GLN A 296 4.67 -15.87 6.98
N LEU A 297 4.22 -17.08 6.60
CA LEU A 297 3.46 -17.96 7.50
C LEU A 297 4.21 -18.23 8.82
N GLY A 298 5.45 -18.67 8.74
CA GLY A 298 6.25 -18.96 9.95
C GLY A 298 6.48 -17.71 10.81
N LYS A 299 6.83 -16.58 10.17
CA LYS A 299 7.02 -15.30 10.87
C LYS A 299 5.74 -14.84 11.57
N ASN A 300 4.60 -14.95 10.88
CA ASN A 300 3.31 -14.58 11.44
C ASN A 300 2.88 -15.49 12.60
N ILE A 301 3.19 -16.79 12.54
CA ILE A 301 2.96 -17.73 13.65
C ILE A 301 3.78 -17.32 14.88
N SER A 302 5.09 -17.05 14.73
CA SER A 302 5.95 -16.64 15.84
C SER A 302 5.49 -15.33 16.48
N ILE A 303 5.07 -14.34 15.66
CA ILE A 303 4.54 -13.05 16.16
C ILE A 303 3.20 -13.27 16.88
N ALA A 304 2.31 -14.06 16.31
CA ALA A 304 1.02 -14.39 16.93
C ALA A 304 1.17 -15.14 18.24
N LYS A 305 2.16 -16.05 18.37
CA LYS A 305 2.48 -16.75 19.62
C LYS A 305 2.93 -15.78 20.71
N LEU A 306 3.86 -14.88 20.39
CA LEU A 306 4.31 -13.83 21.32
C LEU A 306 3.16 -12.93 21.78
N GLU A 307 2.22 -12.60 20.90
CA GLU A 307 1.03 -11.83 21.24
C GLU A 307 0.09 -12.65 22.14
N ALA A 308 -0.13 -13.94 21.86
CA ALA A 308 -0.95 -14.82 22.68
C ALA A 308 -0.36 -15.00 24.09
N GLU A 309 0.93 -15.29 24.21
CA GLU A 309 1.62 -15.39 25.49
C GLU A 309 1.51 -14.09 26.32
N LYS A 310 1.67 -12.93 25.67
CA LYS A 310 1.53 -11.64 26.36
C LYS A 310 0.09 -11.41 26.87
N ALA A 311 -0.90 -11.86 26.11
CA ALA A 311 -2.30 -11.69 26.48
C ALA A 311 -2.74 -12.53 27.71
N GLU A 312 -1.97 -13.58 28.05
CA GLU A 312 -2.21 -14.37 29.29
C GLU A 312 -1.89 -13.59 30.57
N PHE A 313 -1.10 -12.50 30.45
CA PHE A 313 -0.69 -11.67 31.60
C PHE A 313 -1.44 -10.32 31.66
N GLU A 314 -2.33 -10.03 30.71
CA GLU A 314 -3.19 -8.83 30.69
C GLU A 314 -4.52 -9.07 31.41
#